data_31e7858f32639065288d776f32ee27a0
#
_entry.id   31e7858f32639065288d776f32ee27a0
#
_cell.length_a   1.000
_cell.length_b   1.000
_cell.length_c   1.000
_cell.angle_alpha   90.00
_cell.angle_beta   90.00
_cell.angle_gamma   90.00
#
_symmetry.space_group_name_H-M   'P 1'
#
loop_
_entity.id
_entity.type
_entity.pdbx_description
1 polymer ?
#
loop_
_entity_poly.entity_id
_entity_poly.type
_entity_poly.pdbx_seq_one_letter_code
_entity_poly.pdbx_strand_id
1 'polypeptide(L)'
;MLFRSNEYIYLKKPVTRVTDWKEPISTLDVGRFYGGDLQGVLDKLDYLKSLKIEAIYLNPVFVSPSNHKYDCQDYDHIDPHYGVILEDADGLVCPEDTDNDRAHKYMTRTADEQNLEASDAFFARLIEEAHKRGIRVLVDGVFNHCGSFNKWLDAELLYQHAGGYPQGAYVSEDSPYRYFFQFHNENAWPFNDSYDGWWGHATLPKLNYEESPELYQYILGIAKKWVSAPFGADGWRLDVAADLGRSAWMNHQFWRDFRAAVKEANPEAVMIAEHYGSPYDWLKGDQWDTVMNYDAFMEPLSWFLTGMEKHSDEENPALFGDGCAFFEAMRYHMSEMPTASVQCAMNELSNHDHSRFMTRTNRRVGRLASAGAKAAEEGISYGIFRQGVVMQMTWPGAPTIYYGDEAGVCGWTDPDSRRTYPWGGENLELIEFHRYMSGIRKRCPAFRNGSLKALAAGDGYIAYGRFQGAQRAGGACCGVTVVNTGDDWLTLKIPVWQIGARDGAVLRREMMTYEDGYNAGQVEHEVKDGYIEVKIPPVGSIVLTGNDTAL
;
A
#
# COMPACT_ATOMS: atom_id res chain seq x y z
N MET A 1 -5.47 -1.35 -21.59
CA MET A 1 -6.72 -1.29 -20.82
C MET A 1 -7.90 -1.62 -21.69
N LEU A 2 -8.74 -2.52 -21.24
CA LEU A 2 -9.83 -3.09 -22.01
C LEU A 2 -11.21 -2.42 -21.76
N PHE A 3 -11.33 -1.55 -20.75
CA PHE A 3 -12.54 -0.77 -20.47
C PHE A 3 -13.00 0.09 -21.65
N ARG A 4 -14.32 0.20 -21.81
CA ARG A 4 -14.98 1.08 -22.76
C ARG A 4 -15.90 2.05 -22.02
N SER A 5 -16.16 3.21 -22.59
CA SER A 5 -17.22 4.08 -22.10
C SER A 5 -18.59 3.42 -22.32
N ASN A 6 -19.52 3.66 -21.40
CA ASN A 6 -20.89 3.17 -21.46
C ASN A 6 -21.02 1.64 -21.42
N GLU A 7 -20.10 0.92 -20.82
CA GLU A 7 -20.23 -0.54 -20.66
C GLU A 7 -21.34 -0.90 -19.67
N TYR A 8 -21.51 -0.10 -18.62
CA TYR A 8 -22.52 -0.26 -17.57
C TYR A 8 -22.78 1.07 -16.87
N ILE A 9 -23.78 1.07 -16.01
CA ILE A 9 -24.12 2.19 -15.12
C ILE A 9 -23.57 1.88 -13.73
N TYR A 10 -22.84 2.82 -13.17
CA TYR A 10 -22.37 2.79 -11.80
C TYR A 10 -22.76 4.10 -11.10
N LEU A 11 -23.37 4.01 -9.91
CA LEU A 11 -23.91 5.17 -9.18
C LEU A 11 -24.77 6.09 -10.08
N LYS A 12 -25.68 5.49 -10.86
CA LYS A 12 -26.63 6.18 -11.77
C LYS A 12 -25.95 6.95 -12.92
N LYS A 13 -24.72 6.60 -13.26
CA LYS A 13 -23.99 7.19 -14.38
C LYS A 13 -23.32 6.13 -15.23
N PRO A 14 -23.33 6.25 -16.56
CA PRO A 14 -22.50 5.41 -17.40
C PRO A 14 -21.01 5.60 -17.09
N VAL A 15 -20.29 4.49 -17.01
CA VAL A 15 -18.84 4.52 -16.83
C VAL A 15 -18.13 5.16 -18.02
N THR A 16 -16.99 5.77 -17.76
CA THR A 16 -16.24 6.54 -18.77
C THR A 16 -14.79 6.08 -18.85
N ARG A 17 -14.32 5.79 -20.06
CA ARG A 17 -12.90 5.64 -20.33
C ARG A 17 -12.29 7.00 -20.64
N VAL A 18 -11.31 7.42 -19.84
CA VAL A 18 -10.50 8.59 -20.10
C VAL A 18 -9.45 8.23 -21.16
N THR A 19 -9.35 9.03 -22.22
CA THR A 19 -8.44 8.77 -23.35
C THR A 19 -7.13 9.56 -23.25
N ASP A 20 -7.15 10.70 -22.56
CA ASP A 20 -5.95 11.46 -22.28
C ASP A 20 -5.34 10.99 -20.95
N TRP A 21 -4.19 10.30 -21.04
CA TRP A 21 -3.45 9.83 -19.86
C TRP A 21 -3.06 10.96 -18.88
N LYS A 22 -2.94 12.18 -19.36
CA LYS A 22 -2.56 13.35 -18.58
C LYS A 22 -3.74 14.17 -18.06
N GLU A 23 -4.96 13.74 -18.36
CA GLU A 23 -6.15 14.42 -17.85
C GLU A 23 -6.15 14.36 -16.31
N PRO A 24 -6.22 15.52 -15.61
CA PRO A 24 -6.18 15.53 -14.17
C PRO A 24 -7.45 14.89 -13.57
N ILE A 25 -7.29 14.27 -12.42
CA ILE A 25 -8.41 13.80 -11.61
C ILE A 25 -9.08 15.04 -11.02
N SER A 26 -10.34 15.28 -11.36
CA SER A 26 -11.07 16.48 -10.96
C SER A 26 -12.14 16.24 -9.90
N THR A 27 -12.62 15.00 -9.78
CA THR A 27 -13.72 14.60 -8.89
C THR A 27 -13.53 13.17 -8.41
N LEU A 28 -14.16 12.84 -7.29
CA LEU A 28 -14.36 11.46 -6.87
C LEU A 28 -15.45 10.84 -7.78
N ASP A 29 -15.04 10.28 -8.90
CA ASP A 29 -15.90 9.54 -9.83
C ASP A 29 -15.31 8.15 -10.06
N VAL A 30 -15.84 7.19 -9.34
CA VAL A 30 -15.37 5.80 -9.31
C VAL A 30 -15.63 5.04 -10.62
N GLY A 31 -16.45 5.59 -11.52
CA GLY A 31 -16.72 5.07 -12.85
C GLY A 31 -15.81 5.61 -13.96
N ARG A 32 -14.73 6.35 -13.63
CA ARG A 32 -13.78 6.87 -14.62
C ARG A 32 -12.49 6.06 -14.64
N PHE A 33 -12.12 5.55 -15.81
CA PHE A 33 -10.99 4.67 -16.01
C PHE A 33 -9.92 5.30 -16.91
N TYR A 34 -8.72 5.51 -16.38
CA TYR A 34 -7.61 6.16 -17.09
C TYR A 34 -6.76 5.20 -17.91
N GLY A 35 -6.70 3.94 -17.54
CA GLY A 35 -5.89 2.95 -18.23
C GLY A 35 -5.00 2.17 -17.25
N GLY A 36 -4.08 1.41 -17.85
CA GLY A 36 -3.28 0.44 -17.10
C GLY A 36 -3.97 -0.93 -17.00
N ASP A 37 -3.16 -1.97 -17.01
CA ASP A 37 -3.58 -3.36 -16.90
C ASP A 37 -2.41 -4.24 -16.45
N LEU A 38 -2.65 -5.53 -16.26
CA LEU A 38 -1.62 -6.46 -15.82
C LEU A 38 -0.55 -6.69 -16.89
N GLN A 39 -0.86 -6.45 -18.19
CA GLN A 39 0.17 -6.46 -19.24
C GLN A 39 1.16 -5.31 -19.03
N GLY A 40 0.68 -4.13 -18.67
CA GLY A 40 1.53 -2.99 -18.34
C GLY A 40 2.44 -3.27 -17.14
N VAL A 41 1.94 -3.97 -16.12
CA VAL A 41 2.77 -4.43 -14.99
C VAL A 41 3.85 -5.41 -15.46
N LEU A 42 3.47 -6.40 -16.27
CA LEU A 42 4.40 -7.37 -16.84
C LEU A 42 5.51 -6.69 -17.64
N ASP A 43 5.17 -5.72 -18.48
CA ASP A 43 6.12 -4.94 -19.31
C ASP A 43 7.09 -4.11 -18.46
N LYS A 44 6.72 -3.77 -17.21
CA LYS A 44 7.50 -2.94 -16.30
C LYS A 44 8.25 -3.72 -15.21
N LEU A 45 8.19 -5.05 -15.18
CA LEU A 45 8.92 -5.84 -14.18
C LEU A 45 10.43 -5.58 -14.20
N ASP A 46 11.04 -5.36 -15.37
CA ASP A 46 12.47 -5.06 -15.45
C ASP A 46 12.78 -3.64 -14.93
N TYR A 47 11.88 -2.68 -15.11
CA TYR A 47 11.98 -1.37 -14.46
C TYR A 47 11.94 -1.51 -12.93
N LEU A 48 10.97 -2.24 -12.38
CA LEU A 48 10.86 -2.51 -10.95
C LEU A 48 12.12 -3.22 -10.41
N LYS A 49 12.64 -4.22 -11.13
CA LYS A 49 13.89 -4.87 -10.79
C LYS A 49 15.07 -3.88 -10.76
N SER A 50 15.10 -2.91 -11.68
CA SER A 50 16.14 -1.87 -11.72
C SER A 50 16.11 -0.97 -10.48
N LEU A 51 14.95 -0.72 -9.91
CA LEU A 51 14.75 -0.04 -8.62
C LEU A 51 15.11 -0.92 -7.43
N LYS A 52 15.49 -2.18 -7.66
CA LYS A 52 15.79 -3.21 -6.65
C LYS A 52 14.58 -3.62 -5.80
N ILE A 53 13.38 -3.49 -6.34
CA ILE A 53 12.15 -3.98 -5.73
C ILE A 53 12.23 -5.50 -5.58
N GLU A 54 11.83 -6.00 -4.42
CA GLU A 54 11.82 -7.43 -4.04
C GLU A 54 10.40 -7.98 -3.88
N ALA A 55 9.40 -7.11 -3.80
CA ALA A 55 7.99 -7.48 -3.81
C ALA A 55 7.14 -6.36 -4.43
N ILE A 56 6.05 -6.74 -5.08
CA ILE A 56 4.98 -5.83 -5.46
C ILE A 56 3.71 -6.19 -4.70
N TYR A 57 2.99 -5.19 -4.26
CA TYR A 57 1.65 -5.29 -3.73
C TYR A 57 0.70 -4.63 -4.74
N LEU A 58 -0.31 -5.36 -5.16
CA LEU A 58 -1.32 -4.88 -6.10
C LEU A 58 -2.59 -4.54 -5.31
N ASN A 59 -3.12 -3.33 -5.50
CA ASN A 59 -4.51 -3.02 -5.11
C ASN A 59 -5.45 -4.05 -5.73
N PRO A 60 -6.71 -4.18 -5.31
CA PRO A 60 -7.57 -5.28 -5.73
C PRO A 60 -7.58 -5.50 -7.24
N VAL A 61 -7.41 -6.74 -7.67
CA VAL A 61 -7.35 -7.17 -9.08
C VAL A 61 -8.51 -8.08 -9.48
N PHE A 62 -9.36 -8.44 -8.52
CA PHE A 62 -10.54 -9.26 -8.77
C PHE A 62 -11.62 -8.51 -9.54
N VAL A 63 -12.57 -9.23 -10.14
CA VAL A 63 -13.67 -8.59 -10.86
C VAL A 63 -14.38 -7.59 -9.97
N SER A 64 -14.45 -6.33 -10.40
CA SER A 64 -15.06 -5.24 -9.65
C SER A 64 -15.44 -4.08 -10.57
N PRO A 65 -16.58 -3.41 -10.33
CA PRO A 65 -17.09 -2.40 -11.25
C PRO A 65 -16.42 -1.03 -11.11
N SER A 66 -15.85 -0.68 -9.95
CA SER A 66 -15.22 0.63 -9.75
C SER A 66 -13.77 0.69 -10.24
N ASN A 67 -13.24 1.90 -10.38
CA ASN A 67 -11.83 2.12 -10.68
C ASN A 67 -10.91 1.82 -9.49
N HIS A 68 -11.42 1.87 -8.25
CA HIS A 68 -10.65 1.52 -7.03
C HIS A 68 -10.66 0.02 -6.74
N LYS A 69 -11.64 -0.74 -7.24
CA LYS A 69 -11.75 -2.20 -7.12
C LYS A 69 -12.00 -2.76 -5.71
N TYR A 70 -12.29 -1.92 -4.71
CA TYR A 70 -12.64 -2.38 -3.36
C TYR A 70 -14.10 -2.86 -3.22
N ASP A 71 -14.88 -2.81 -4.29
CA ASP A 71 -16.26 -3.30 -4.41
C ASP A 71 -16.30 -4.61 -5.20
N CYS A 72 -15.70 -5.67 -4.65
CA CYS A 72 -15.49 -6.94 -5.33
C CYS A 72 -16.80 -7.58 -5.79
N GLN A 73 -16.89 -7.89 -7.09
CA GLN A 73 -18.00 -8.57 -7.74
C GLN A 73 -17.80 -10.09 -7.74
N ASP A 74 -16.57 -10.56 -7.93
CA ASP A 74 -16.22 -11.98 -7.94
C ASP A 74 -14.81 -12.18 -7.38
N TYR A 75 -14.68 -12.94 -6.28
CA TYR A 75 -13.39 -13.26 -5.65
C TYR A 75 -12.66 -14.41 -6.32
N ASP A 76 -13.35 -15.17 -7.17
CA ASP A 76 -12.78 -16.35 -7.80
C ASP A 76 -11.89 -16.01 -8.97
N HIS A 77 -12.05 -14.83 -9.58
CA HIS A 77 -11.42 -14.52 -10.86
C HIS A 77 -10.80 -13.11 -10.90
N ILE A 78 -9.72 -13.03 -11.67
CA ILE A 78 -9.09 -11.76 -12.04
C ILE A 78 -10.01 -11.00 -13.01
N ASP A 79 -10.14 -9.70 -12.82
CA ASP A 79 -10.94 -8.85 -13.70
C ASP A 79 -10.42 -8.90 -15.14
N PRO A 80 -11.24 -9.37 -16.11
CA PRO A 80 -10.82 -9.43 -17.50
C PRO A 80 -10.46 -8.08 -18.11
N HIS A 81 -10.95 -6.97 -17.54
CA HIS A 81 -10.52 -5.63 -17.96
C HIS A 81 -9.06 -5.32 -17.60
N TYR A 82 -8.49 -6.03 -16.62
CA TYR A 82 -7.06 -6.00 -16.30
C TYR A 82 -6.30 -7.16 -16.93
N GLY A 83 -7.00 -8.26 -17.25
CA GLY A 83 -6.45 -9.49 -17.79
C GLY A 83 -6.60 -9.62 -19.29
N VAL A 84 -7.43 -10.59 -19.72
CA VAL A 84 -7.63 -10.97 -21.12
C VAL A 84 -9.13 -11.04 -21.42
N ILE A 85 -9.55 -10.45 -22.54
CA ILE A 85 -10.89 -10.61 -23.08
C ILE A 85 -10.78 -11.39 -24.39
N LEU A 86 -11.36 -12.59 -24.43
CA LEU A 86 -11.45 -13.47 -25.61
C LEU A 86 -12.82 -13.34 -26.26
N GLU A 87 -13.88 -13.39 -25.44
CA GLU A 87 -15.26 -13.24 -25.86
C GLU A 87 -15.76 -11.83 -25.53
N ASP A 88 -16.45 -11.22 -26.48
CA ASP A 88 -16.99 -9.87 -26.34
C ASP A 88 -18.39 -9.81 -26.98
N ALA A 89 -19.26 -8.97 -26.47
CA ALA A 89 -20.60 -8.76 -27.00
C ALA A 89 -20.79 -7.29 -27.36
N ASP A 90 -21.77 -7.05 -28.21
CA ASP A 90 -22.37 -5.74 -28.37
C ASP A 90 -23.35 -5.48 -27.22
N GLY A 91 -23.70 -4.23 -27.00
CA GLY A 91 -24.61 -3.82 -25.93
C GLY A 91 -23.89 -2.92 -24.94
N LEU A 92 -24.06 -1.64 -25.18
CA LEU A 92 -23.63 -0.55 -24.31
C LEU A 92 -24.87 0.12 -23.74
N VAL A 93 -24.78 0.62 -22.52
CA VAL A 93 -25.85 1.45 -21.96
C VAL A 93 -25.87 2.82 -22.65
N CYS A 94 -27.06 3.41 -22.75
CA CYS A 94 -27.24 4.77 -23.24
C CYS A 94 -27.14 5.77 -22.09
N PRO A 95 -26.80 7.05 -22.34
CA PRO A 95 -26.73 8.07 -21.29
C PRO A 95 -28.04 8.28 -20.51
N GLU A 96 -29.18 7.95 -21.11
CA GLU A 96 -30.51 8.03 -20.53
C GLU A 96 -30.99 6.76 -19.82
N ASP A 97 -30.25 5.65 -19.92
CA ASP A 97 -30.56 4.41 -19.20
C ASP A 97 -30.38 4.62 -17.70
N THR A 98 -31.22 4.00 -16.90
CA THR A 98 -31.20 4.10 -15.41
C THR A 98 -30.81 2.80 -14.73
N ASP A 99 -30.64 1.73 -15.50
CA ASP A 99 -30.34 0.37 -15.07
C ASP A 99 -29.32 -0.29 -16.00
N ASN A 100 -28.94 -1.52 -15.67
CA ASN A 100 -27.94 -2.29 -16.39
C ASN A 100 -28.53 -3.35 -17.34
N ASP A 101 -29.83 -3.27 -17.68
CA ASP A 101 -30.48 -4.26 -18.55
C ASP A 101 -29.80 -4.40 -19.94
N ARG A 102 -29.13 -3.35 -20.39
CA ARG A 102 -28.40 -3.31 -21.65
C ARG A 102 -26.90 -3.52 -21.55
N ALA A 103 -26.37 -3.73 -20.35
CA ALA A 103 -24.94 -3.90 -20.09
C ALA A 103 -24.39 -5.27 -20.54
N HIS A 104 -24.84 -5.79 -21.70
CA HIS A 104 -24.47 -7.11 -22.19
C HIS A 104 -22.95 -7.23 -22.42
N LYS A 105 -22.31 -6.16 -22.90
CA LYS A 105 -20.85 -6.14 -23.09
C LYS A 105 -20.12 -6.36 -21.77
N TYR A 106 -20.50 -5.64 -20.72
CA TYR A 106 -19.92 -5.78 -19.39
C TYR A 106 -20.12 -7.21 -18.86
N MET A 107 -21.35 -7.71 -18.93
CA MET A 107 -21.67 -9.07 -18.47
C MET A 107 -20.89 -10.15 -19.22
N THR A 108 -20.79 -10.06 -20.56
CA THR A 108 -19.96 -11.00 -21.31
C THR A 108 -18.50 -10.93 -20.87
N ARG A 109 -17.96 -9.73 -20.71
CA ARG A 109 -16.56 -9.56 -20.31
C ARG A 109 -16.26 -10.08 -18.91
N THR A 110 -17.17 -9.92 -17.96
CA THR A 110 -16.93 -10.20 -16.53
C THR A 110 -17.56 -11.50 -16.02
N ALA A 111 -18.35 -12.20 -16.84
CA ALA A 111 -19.01 -13.44 -16.44
C ALA A 111 -18.82 -14.60 -17.43
N ASP A 112 -18.25 -14.39 -18.61
CA ASP A 112 -17.91 -15.46 -19.54
C ASP A 112 -16.71 -16.27 -19.04
N GLU A 113 -16.85 -17.59 -18.96
CA GLU A 113 -15.86 -18.51 -18.40
C GLU A 113 -14.51 -18.42 -19.13
N GLN A 114 -14.51 -18.24 -20.45
CA GLN A 114 -13.27 -18.16 -21.23
C GLN A 114 -12.48 -16.89 -20.89
N ASN A 115 -13.17 -15.77 -20.68
CA ASN A 115 -12.54 -14.51 -20.25
C ASN A 115 -11.96 -14.62 -18.85
N LEU A 116 -12.70 -15.21 -17.92
CA LEU A 116 -12.30 -15.39 -16.53
C LEU A 116 -11.08 -16.31 -16.43
N GLU A 117 -11.13 -17.50 -17.08
CA GLU A 117 -10.02 -18.44 -17.08
C GLU A 117 -8.76 -17.90 -17.78
N ALA A 118 -8.92 -17.19 -18.90
CA ALA A 118 -7.82 -16.56 -19.61
C ALA A 118 -7.13 -15.48 -18.77
N SER A 119 -7.91 -14.72 -18.00
CA SER A 119 -7.39 -13.68 -17.10
C SER A 119 -6.67 -14.29 -15.89
N ASP A 120 -7.21 -15.35 -15.32
CA ASP A 120 -6.57 -16.13 -14.27
C ASP A 120 -5.22 -16.74 -14.73
N ALA A 121 -5.20 -17.34 -15.93
CA ALA A 121 -3.98 -17.87 -16.51
C ALA A 121 -2.93 -16.78 -16.79
N PHE A 122 -3.39 -15.60 -17.23
CA PHE A 122 -2.52 -14.45 -17.42
C PHE A 122 -1.90 -13.98 -16.10
N PHE A 123 -2.68 -13.92 -15.04
CA PHE A 123 -2.19 -13.52 -13.71
C PHE A 123 -1.18 -14.53 -13.15
N ALA A 124 -1.43 -15.81 -13.30
CA ALA A 124 -0.46 -16.85 -12.93
C ALA A 124 0.87 -16.66 -13.68
N ARG A 125 0.82 -16.34 -14.98
CA ARG A 125 2.00 -16.00 -15.79
C ARG A 125 2.71 -14.74 -15.27
N LEU A 126 1.97 -13.70 -14.89
CA LEU A 126 2.56 -12.47 -14.32
C LEU A 126 3.36 -12.79 -13.06
N ILE A 127 2.79 -13.60 -12.15
CA ILE A 127 3.47 -14.02 -10.92
C ILE A 127 4.74 -14.83 -11.25
N GLU A 128 4.65 -15.78 -12.18
CA GLU A 128 5.82 -16.55 -12.61
C GLU A 128 6.94 -15.65 -13.16
N GLU A 129 6.60 -14.67 -13.99
CA GLU A 129 7.57 -13.72 -14.57
C GLU A 129 8.16 -12.77 -13.52
N ALA A 130 7.38 -12.38 -12.50
CA ALA A 130 7.87 -11.63 -11.35
C ALA A 130 8.87 -12.49 -10.54
N HIS A 131 8.55 -13.74 -10.25
CA HIS A 131 9.40 -14.68 -9.52
C HIS A 131 10.73 -14.94 -10.26
N LYS A 132 10.73 -15.07 -11.59
CA LYS A 132 11.98 -15.20 -12.40
C LYS A 132 12.91 -13.99 -12.21
N ARG A 133 12.37 -12.86 -11.83
CA ARG A 133 13.14 -11.62 -11.55
C ARG A 133 13.47 -11.43 -10.07
N GLY A 134 13.04 -12.36 -9.22
CA GLY A 134 13.18 -12.28 -7.77
C GLY A 134 12.24 -11.27 -7.11
N ILE A 135 11.10 -11.02 -7.74
CA ILE A 135 10.04 -10.12 -7.25
C ILE A 135 8.87 -10.99 -6.79
N ARG A 136 8.49 -10.85 -5.54
CA ARG A 136 7.30 -11.47 -4.95
C ARG A 136 6.05 -10.67 -5.29
N VAL A 137 4.88 -11.33 -5.26
CA VAL A 137 3.60 -10.69 -5.58
C VAL A 137 2.62 -10.90 -4.43
N LEU A 138 2.10 -9.80 -3.88
CA LEU A 138 1.04 -9.80 -2.89
C LEU A 138 -0.26 -9.30 -3.51
N VAL A 139 -1.38 -9.90 -3.11
CA VAL A 139 -2.72 -9.53 -3.56
C VAL A 139 -3.52 -8.87 -2.45
N ASP A 140 -4.44 -8.00 -2.82
CA ASP A 140 -5.34 -7.33 -1.87
C ASP A 140 -6.60 -8.16 -1.64
N GLY A 141 -6.91 -8.42 -0.38
CA GLY A 141 -8.07 -9.17 0.06
C GLY A 141 -9.09 -8.28 0.74
N VAL A 142 -10.18 -7.99 0.06
CA VAL A 142 -11.30 -7.18 0.55
C VAL A 142 -12.38 -8.12 1.08
N PHE A 143 -12.27 -8.55 2.33
CA PHE A 143 -13.13 -9.58 2.90
C PHE A 143 -14.15 -9.07 3.93
N ASN A 144 -14.06 -7.81 4.32
CA ASN A 144 -15.06 -7.20 5.20
C ASN A 144 -16.40 -6.95 4.50
N HIS A 145 -16.36 -6.63 3.21
CA HIS A 145 -17.50 -6.31 2.36
C HIS A 145 -17.27 -6.79 0.94
N CYS A 146 -18.31 -6.82 0.13
CA CYS A 146 -18.20 -7.00 -1.32
C CYS A 146 -18.77 -5.79 -2.06
N GLY A 147 -18.98 -5.87 -3.36
CA GLY A 147 -19.66 -4.84 -4.16
C GLY A 147 -21.16 -5.09 -4.30
N SER A 148 -21.94 -4.04 -4.58
CA SER A 148 -23.37 -4.17 -4.93
C SER A 148 -23.59 -4.98 -6.22
N PHE A 149 -22.58 -5.04 -7.09
CA PHE A 149 -22.54 -5.86 -8.31
C PHE A 149 -22.26 -7.34 -8.04
N ASN A 150 -21.90 -7.72 -6.83
CA ASN A 150 -21.53 -9.10 -6.51
C ASN A 150 -22.70 -10.06 -6.76
N LYS A 151 -22.41 -11.20 -7.41
CA LYS A 151 -23.38 -12.24 -7.76
C LYS A 151 -24.19 -12.76 -6.56
N TRP A 152 -23.67 -12.65 -5.35
CA TRP A 152 -24.38 -13.08 -4.13
C TRP A 152 -25.51 -12.13 -3.73
N LEU A 153 -25.32 -10.83 -3.98
CA LEU A 153 -26.34 -9.81 -3.70
C LEU A 153 -27.18 -9.48 -4.93
N ASP A 154 -26.51 -9.20 -6.06
CA ASP A 154 -27.09 -8.78 -7.35
C ASP A 154 -28.03 -7.57 -7.21
N ALA A 155 -27.58 -6.54 -6.47
CA ALA A 155 -28.38 -5.33 -6.31
C ALA A 155 -28.54 -4.53 -7.60
N GLU A 156 -27.65 -4.73 -8.57
CA GLU A 156 -27.69 -4.09 -9.89
C GLU A 156 -28.39 -4.95 -10.96
N LEU A 157 -28.99 -6.08 -10.57
CA LEU A 157 -29.80 -6.99 -11.40
C LEU A 157 -29.09 -7.57 -12.63
N LEU A 158 -27.76 -7.65 -12.58
CA LEU A 158 -26.93 -8.10 -13.70
C LEU A 158 -27.07 -9.61 -13.97
N TYR A 159 -27.25 -10.40 -12.92
CA TYR A 159 -27.30 -11.87 -13.01
C TYR A 159 -28.70 -12.43 -13.22
N GLN A 160 -29.75 -11.58 -13.25
CA GLN A 160 -31.13 -11.99 -13.45
C GLN A 160 -31.35 -12.78 -14.75
N HIS A 161 -30.61 -12.43 -15.79
CA HIS A 161 -30.71 -12.99 -17.11
C HIS A 161 -29.49 -13.81 -17.53
N ALA A 162 -28.47 -13.87 -16.68
CA ALA A 162 -27.28 -14.70 -16.91
C ALA A 162 -27.58 -16.14 -16.53
N GLY A 163 -27.56 -17.05 -17.50
CA GLY A 163 -27.75 -18.48 -17.21
C GLY A 163 -26.66 -19.03 -16.29
N GLY A 164 -27.06 -19.90 -15.36
CA GLY A 164 -26.10 -20.58 -14.47
C GLY A 164 -25.89 -19.94 -13.11
N TYR A 165 -26.45 -18.76 -12.85
CA TYR A 165 -26.35 -18.10 -11.55
C TYR A 165 -27.67 -18.20 -10.76
N PRO A 166 -27.64 -18.57 -9.45
CA PRO A 166 -28.79 -18.42 -8.58
C PRO A 166 -29.18 -16.95 -8.42
N GLN A 167 -30.44 -16.68 -8.08
CA GLN A 167 -30.88 -15.33 -7.77
C GLN A 167 -30.11 -14.76 -6.57
N GLY A 168 -29.68 -13.51 -6.66
CA GLY A 168 -29.00 -12.81 -5.58
C GLY A 168 -29.90 -12.54 -4.38
N ALA A 169 -29.29 -12.29 -3.23
CA ALA A 169 -29.98 -12.06 -1.96
C ALA A 169 -30.82 -10.76 -1.95
N TYR A 170 -30.47 -9.77 -2.76
CA TYR A 170 -31.28 -8.57 -2.94
C TYR A 170 -32.62 -8.89 -3.63
N VAL A 171 -32.59 -9.83 -4.57
CA VAL A 171 -33.71 -10.15 -5.45
C VAL A 171 -34.73 -11.03 -4.77
N SER A 172 -34.27 -12.04 -3.99
CA SER A 172 -35.13 -13.08 -3.45
C SER A 172 -34.78 -13.45 -2.00
N GLU A 173 -35.81 -13.59 -1.17
CA GLU A 173 -35.71 -14.16 0.16
C GLU A 173 -35.21 -15.62 0.15
N ASP A 174 -35.56 -16.37 -0.90
CA ASP A 174 -35.16 -17.77 -1.09
C ASP A 174 -33.75 -17.93 -1.70
N SER A 175 -32.99 -16.83 -1.85
CA SER A 175 -31.63 -16.89 -2.38
C SER A 175 -30.73 -17.78 -1.50
N PRO A 176 -29.90 -18.66 -2.11
CA PRO A 176 -28.90 -19.41 -1.36
C PRO A 176 -27.87 -18.50 -0.65
N TYR A 177 -27.77 -17.25 -1.05
CA TYR A 177 -26.87 -16.25 -0.49
C TYR A 177 -27.55 -15.36 0.57
N ARG A 178 -28.81 -15.67 0.95
CA ARG A 178 -29.61 -14.84 1.86
C ARG A 178 -28.86 -14.47 3.14
N TYR A 179 -28.14 -15.43 3.74
CA TYR A 179 -27.41 -15.26 5.00
C TYR A 179 -25.98 -14.73 4.84
N PHE A 180 -25.53 -14.48 3.60
CA PHE A 180 -24.26 -13.80 3.37
C PHE A 180 -24.31 -12.33 3.76
N PHE A 181 -25.52 -11.79 3.90
CA PHE A 181 -25.81 -10.41 4.27
C PHE A 181 -26.81 -10.38 5.43
N GLN A 182 -26.79 -9.31 6.20
CA GLN A 182 -27.82 -9.05 7.19
C GLN A 182 -28.82 -8.05 6.63
N PHE A 183 -30.08 -8.45 6.55
CA PHE A 183 -31.20 -7.59 6.18
C PHE A 183 -32.01 -7.20 7.40
N HIS A 184 -32.52 -5.97 7.42
CA HIS A 184 -33.25 -5.40 8.56
C HIS A 184 -34.76 -5.38 8.36
N ASN A 185 -35.26 -5.67 7.14
CA ASN A 185 -36.68 -5.71 6.83
C ASN A 185 -37.04 -6.97 6.02
N GLU A 186 -37.55 -7.98 6.70
CA GLU A 186 -37.94 -9.26 6.11
C GLU A 186 -39.14 -9.13 5.14
N ASN A 187 -39.87 -8.02 5.14
CA ASN A 187 -41.03 -7.79 4.27
C ASN A 187 -40.69 -6.96 3.02
N ALA A 188 -39.40 -6.65 2.78
CA ALA A 188 -38.99 -5.78 1.69
C ALA A 188 -38.72 -6.54 0.38
N TRP A 189 -38.73 -7.87 0.37
CA TRP A 189 -38.59 -8.63 -0.86
C TRP A 189 -39.85 -8.55 -1.76
N PRO A 190 -39.65 -8.62 -3.08
CA PRO A 190 -38.38 -8.66 -3.80
C PRO A 190 -37.66 -7.30 -3.83
N PHE A 191 -36.36 -7.32 -4.12
CA PHE A 191 -35.49 -6.13 -4.20
C PHE A 191 -35.26 -5.46 -2.86
N ASN A 192 -34.80 -6.26 -1.89
CA ASN A 192 -34.59 -5.80 -0.51
C ASN A 192 -33.29 -5.02 -0.36
N ASP A 193 -33.39 -3.72 -0.18
CA ASP A 193 -32.30 -2.78 0.00
C ASP A 193 -31.93 -2.52 1.48
N SER A 194 -32.53 -3.27 2.43
CA SER A 194 -32.31 -3.09 3.86
C SER A 194 -31.08 -3.82 4.41
N TYR A 195 -30.12 -4.18 3.55
CA TYR A 195 -28.88 -4.83 3.97
C TYR A 195 -27.87 -3.83 4.59
N ASP A 196 -26.99 -4.36 5.44
CA ASP A 196 -25.89 -3.56 5.99
C ASP A 196 -24.85 -3.24 4.92
N GLY A 197 -24.47 -1.96 4.84
CA GLY A 197 -23.30 -1.51 4.12
C GLY A 197 -22.15 -1.14 5.07
N TRP A 198 -20.90 -1.37 4.67
CA TRP A 198 -19.75 -0.87 5.42
C TRP A 198 -19.81 0.66 5.50
N TRP A 199 -19.78 1.21 6.73
CA TRP A 199 -20.02 2.62 7.03
C TRP A 199 -21.32 3.19 6.41
N GLY A 200 -22.32 2.33 6.15
CA GLY A 200 -23.59 2.72 5.55
C GLY A 200 -23.58 2.88 4.03
N HIS A 201 -22.49 2.53 3.35
CA HIS A 201 -22.40 2.57 1.89
C HIS A 201 -23.12 1.38 1.26
N ALA A 202 -24.22 1.63 0.56
CA ALA A 202 -24.98 0.60 -0.14
C ALA A 202 -24.19 -0.10 -1.27
N THR A 203 -23.17 0.56 -1.81
CA THR A 203 -22.26 -0.03 -2.81
C THR A 203 -21.23 -0.99 -2.23
N LEU A 204 -21.11 -1.04 -0.89
CA LEU A 204 -20.16 -1.88 -0.16
C LEU A 204 -20.88 -2.75 0.88
N PRO A 205 -21.72 -3.73 0.42
CA PRO A 205 -22.48 -4.62 1.31
C PRO A 205 -21.58 -5.37 2.27
N LYS A 206 -21.86 -5.26 3.57
CA LYS A 206 -21.07 -5.93 4.61
C LYS A 206 -21.37 -7.42 4.65
N LEU A 207 -20.32 -8.25 4.67
CA LEU A 207 -20.42 -9.70 4.72
C LEU A 207 -20.70 -10.20 6.13
N ASN A 208 -21.59 -11.19 6.25
CA ASN A 208 -22.13 -11.72 7.52
C ASN A 208 -21.54 -13.09 7.85
N TYR A 209 -20.37 -13.09 8.47
CA TYR A 209 -19.65 -14.30 8.86
C TYR A 209 -20.26 -15.02 10.05
N GLU A 210 -21.01 -14.32 10.90
CA GLU A 210 -21.63 -14.87 12.11
C GLU A 210 -22.76 -15.84 11.78
N GLU A 211 -23.50 -15.61 10.72
CA GLU A 211 -24.69 -16.37 10.39
C GLU A 211 -24.53 -17.27 9.16
N SER A 212 -23.40 -17.15 8.43
CA SER A 212 -23.15 -17.96 7.25
C SER A 212 -21.85 -18.76 7.31
N PRO A 213 -21.89 -20.02 7.76
CA PRO A 213 -20.77 -20.94 7.68
C PRO A 213 -20.32 -21.18 6.22
N GLU A 214 -21.23 -21.12 5.25
CA GLU A 214 -20.93 -21.28 3.83
C GLU A 214 -20.04 -20.15 3.32
N LEU A 215 -20.39 -18.90 3.61
CA LEU A 215 -19.56 -17.73 3.29
C LEU A 215 -18.18 -17.86 3.96
N TYR A 216 -18.16 -18.22 5.23
CA TYR A 216 -16.94 -18.39 6.00
C TYR A 216 -15.97 -19.36 5.31
N GLN A 217 -16.47 -20.56 4.97
CA GLN A 217 -15.65 -21.58 4.29
C GLN A 217 -15.27 -21.17 2.87
N TYR A 218 -16.15 -20.48 2.16
CA TYR A 218 -15.88 -19.97 0.83
C TYR A 218 -14.68 -19.02 0.84
N ILE A 219 -14.65 -18.03 1.73
CA ILE A 219 -13.54 -17.07 1.82
C ILE A 219 -12.23 -17.75 2.26
N LEU A 220 -12.29 -18.74 3.14
CA LEU A 220 -11.09 -19.56 3.44
C LEU A 220 -10.60 -20.33 2.22
N GLY A 221 -11.50 -20.78 1.34
CA GLY A 221 -11.16 -21.37 0.03
C GLY A 221 -10.43 -20.37 -0.88
N ILE A 222 -10.94 -19.13 -0.97
CA ILE A 222 -10.29 -18.03 -1.71
C ILE A 222 -8.91 -17.71 -1.16
N ALA A 223 -8.77 -17.67 0.18
CA ALA A 223 -7.49 -17.45 0.85
C ALA A 223 -6.41 -18.44 0.42
N LYS A 224 -6.79 -19.72 0.26
CA LYS A 224 -5.90 -20.78 -0.22
C LYS A 224 -5.63 -20.71 -1.73
N LYS A 225 -6.70 -20.46 -2.54
CA LYS A 225 -6.64 -20.49 -4.00
C LYS A 225 -5.49 -19.64 -4.53
N TRP A 226 -5.44 -18.38 -4.16
CA TRP A 226 -4.51 -17.42 -4.76
C TRP A 226 -3.05 -17.60 -4.31
N VAL A 227 -2.81 -18.19 -3.14
CA VAL A 227 -1.44 -18.51 -2.68
C VAL A 227 -0.97 -19.91 -3.07
N SER A 228 -1.84 -20.71 -3.71
CA SER A 228 -1.55 -22.05 -4.21
C SER A 228 -1.21 -22.05 -5.69
N ALA A 229 -0.59 -23.13 -6.16
CA ALA A 229 -0.46 -23.37 -7.61
C ALA A 229 -1.85 -23.43 -8.28
N PRO A 230 -2.00 -22.90 -9.52
CA PRO A 230 -0.97 -22.37 -10.39
C PRO A 230 -0.57 -20.91 -10.12
N PHE A 231 -1.29 -20.18 -9.25
CA PHE A 231 -1.04 -18.76 -9.00
C PHE A 231 0.23 -18.57 -8.18
N GLY A 232 0.24 -19.04 -6.93
CA GLY A 232 1.41 -18.98 -6.07
C GLY A 232 1.77 -17.56 -5.63
N ALA A 233 0.76 -16.71 -5.36
CA ALA A 233 0.99 -15.41 -4.75
C ALA A 233 1.71 -15.55 -3.40
N ASP A 234 2.56 -14.59 -3.06
CA ASP A 234 3.43 -14.63 -1.89
C ASP A 234 2.78 -14.09 -0.61
N GLY A 235 1.52 -13.72 -0.68
CA GLY A 235 0.76 -13.28 0.48
C GLY A 235 -0.40 -12.35 0.17
N TRP A 236 -0.99 -11.87 1.26
CA TRP A 236 -2.17 -11.02 1.27
C TRP A 236 -1.90 -9.68 1.96
N ARG A 237 -2.35 -8.60 1.36
CA ARG A 237 -2.72 -7.38 2.09
C ARG A 237 -4.21 -7.50 2.42
N LEU A 238 -4.61 -7.17 3.62
CA LEU A 238 -5.97 -7.38 4.13
C LEU A 238 -6.60 -6.02 4.39
N ASP A 239 -7.59 -5.71 3.56
CA ASP A 239 -8.35 -4.46 3.60
C ASP A 239 -9.19 -4.36 4.86
N VAL A 240 -9.16 -3.22 5.54
CA VAL A 240 -9.92 -2.90 6.76
C VAL A 240 -10.07 -4.11 7.72
N ALA A 241 -8.96 -4.80 7.95
CA ALA A 241 -8.96 -6.14 8.55
C ALA A 241 -9.58 -6.18 9.96
N ALA A 242 -9.49 -5.09 10.73
CA ALA A 242 -10.09 -5.00 12.05
C ALA A 242 -11.62 -4.86 12.04
N ASP A 243 -12.20 -4.43 10.92
CA ASP A 243 -13.65 -4.22 10.78
C ASP A 243 -14.41 -5.50 10.40
N LEU A 244 -13.69 -6.56 9.99
CA LEU A 244 -14.31 -7.82 9.56
C LEU A 244 -15.12 -8.45 10.68
N GLY A 245 -16.31 -8.93 10.33
CA GLY A 245 -17.28 -9.49 11.30
C GLY A 245 -18.01 -8.38 12.08
N ARG A 246 -18.83 -8.79 13.05
CA ARG A 246 -19.63 -7.91 13.91
C ARG A 246 -19.20 -7.94 15.36
N SER A 247 -18.41 -8.93 15.73
CA SER A 247 -17.88 -9.13 17.08
C SER A 247 -16.36 -9.29 17.05
N ALA A 248 -15.69 -8.81 18.11
CA ALA A 248 -14.26 -9.03 18.27
C ALA A 248 -13.90 -10.52 18.28
N TRP A 249 -14.77 -11.36 18.84
CA TRP A 249 -14.57 -12.81 18.83
C TRP A 249 -14.53 -13.36 17.41
N MET A 250 -15.52 -13.00 16.56
CA MET A 250 -15.57 -13.45 15.16
C MET A 250 -14.35 -12.94 14.38
N ASN A 251 -14.00 -11.66 14.55
CA ASN A 251 -12.84 -11.07 13.88
C ASN A 251 -11.55 -11.87 14.16
N HIS A 252 -11.24 -12.06 15.46
CA HIS A 252 -10.04 -12.79 15.86
C HIS A 252 -10.06 -14.26 15.45
N GLN A 253 -11.22 -14.93 15.53
CA GLN A 253 -11.34 -16.33 15.12
C GLN A 253 -11.15 -16.47 13.61
N PHE A 254 -11.78 -15.60 12.82
CA PHE A 254 -11.65 -15.60 11.36
C PHE A 254 -10.19 -15.44 10.94
N TRP A 255 -9.46 -14.50 11.53
CA TRP A 255 -8.06 -14.28 11.13
C TRP A 255 -7.12 -15.41 11.55
N ARG A 256 -7.43 -16.14 12.63
CA ARG A 256 -6.72 -17.39 12.98
C ARG A 256 -6.95 -18.48 11.94
N ASP A 257 -8.20 -18.68 11.55
CA ASP A 257 -8.55 -19.71 10.57
C ASP A 257 -8.06 -19.32 9.16
N PHE A 258 -8.14 -18.05 8.80
CA PHE A 258 -7.57 -17.51 7.56
C PHE A 258 -6.06 -17.75 7.51
N ARG A 259 -5.34 -17.41 8.60
CA ARG A 259 -3.90 -17.71 8.70
C ARG A 259 -3.61 -19.20 8.56
N ALA A 260 -4.36 -20.04 9.26
CA ALA A 260 -4.16 -21.49 9.16
C ALA A 260 -4.33 -21.97 7.72
N ALA A 261 -5.38 -21.51 7.03
CA ALA A 261 -5.66 -21.82 5.64
C ALA A 261 -4.53 -21.36 4.69
N VAL A 262 -4.09 -20.12 4.82
CA VAL A 262 -2.99 -19.56 4.02
C VAL A 262 -1.69 -20.30 4.25
N LYS A 263 -1.32 -20.53 5.52
CA LYS A 263 -0.04 -21.17 5.87
C LYS A 263 -0.01 -22.68 5.56
N GLU A 264 -1.17 -23.34 5.52
CA GLU A 264 -1.30 -24.72 5.02
C GLU A 264 -1.01 -24.78 3.51
N ALA A 265 -1.50 -23.81 2.75
CA ALA A 265 -1.33 -23.74 1.30
C ALA A 265 0.07 -23.25 0.91
N ASN A 266 0.56 -22.20 1.59
CA ASN A 266 1.88 -21.61 1.36
C ASN A 266 2.47 -21.10 2.70
N PRO A 267 3.35 -21.88 3.35
CA PRO A 267 3.94 -21.50 4.64
C PRO A 267 4.73 -20.17 4.60
N GLU A 268 5.25 -19.78 3.44
CA GLU A 268 6.03 -18.56 3.26
C GLU A 268 5.16 -17.31 2.96
N ALA A 269 3.87 -17.49 2.65
CA ALA A 269 2.98 -16.39 2.34
C ALA A 269 2.83 -15.43 3.53
N VAL A 270 2.99 -14.13 3.29
CA VAL A 270 2.88 -13.10 4.31
C VAL A 270 1.46 -12.55 4.41
N MET A 271 1.02 -12.18 5.61
CA MET A 271 -0.26 -11.53 5.87
C MET A 271 -0.01 -10.13 6.42
N ILE A 272 -0.34 -9.11 5.64
CA ILE A 272 -0.16 -7.69 5.99
C ILE A 272 -1.54 -7.06 6.14
N ALA A 273 -1.88 -6.56 7.31
CA ALA A 273 -3.19 -5.94 7.52
C ALA A 273 -3.13 -4.42 7.36
N GLU A 274 -4.16 -3.85 6.76
CA GLU A 274 -4.47 -2.45 6.95
C GLU A 274 -5.12 -2.30 8.32
N HIS A 275 -4.52 -1.45 9.15
CA HIS A 275 -5.02 -1.16 10.49
C HIS A 275 -4.51 0.19 10.98
N TYR A 276 -5.39 0.95 11.62
CA TYR A 276 -5.09 2.19 12.33
C TYR A 276 -5.10 1.92 13.84
N GLY A 277 -4.14 2.51 14.55
CA GLY A 277 -3.99 2.30 15.98
C GLY A 277 -3.17 1.06 16.35
N SER A 278 -3.33 0.55 17.57
CA SER A 278 -2.53 -0.56 18.09
C SER A 278 -2.89 -1.90 17.45
N PRO A 279 -1.96 -2.56 16.75
CA PRO A 279 -2.20 -3.88 16.18
C PRO A 279 -1.88 -5.03 17.16
N TYR A 280 -1.58 -4.72 18.42
CA TYR A 280 -1.05 -5.66 19.40
C TYR A 280 -1.84 -6.97 19.50
N ASP A 281 -3.18 -6.88 19.49
CA ASP A 281 -4.04 -8.05 19.68
C ASP A 281 -4.03 -9.03 18.51
N TRP A 282 -3.67 -8.59 17.31
CA TRP A 282 -3.57 -9.42 16.10
C TRP A 282 -2.16 -9.91 15.78
N LEU A 283 -1.12 -9.33 16.39
CA LEU A 283 0.28 -9.66 16.11
C LEU A 283 0.89 -10.65 17.12
N LYS A 284 0.06 -11.52 17.72
CA LYS A 284 0.50 -12.54 18.70
C LYS A 284 1.09 -13.80 18.04
N GLY A 285 1.21 -13.82 16.71
CA GLY A 285 1.80 -14.93 15.93
C GLY A 285 0.77 -15.91 15.36
N ASP A 286 -0.51 -15.72 15.65
CA ASP A 286 -1.61 -16.59 15.24
C ASP A 286 -2.60 -15.96 14.24
N GLN A 287 -2.41 -14.68 13.88
CA GLN A 287 -3.28 -13.93 12.99
C GLN A 287 -2.44 -13.24 11.91
N TRP A 288 -2.27 -11.92 11.94
CA TRP A 288 -1.46 -11.19 10.96
C TRP A 288 0.05 -11.35 11.23
N ASP A 289 0.85 -11.25 10.19
CA ASP A 289 2.31 -11.19 10.34
C ASP A 289 2.78 -9.77 10.65
N THR A 290 2.16 -8.77 10.01
CA THR A 290 2.50 -7.36 10.17
C THR A 290 1.38 -6.44 9.66
N VAL A 291 1.63 -5.13 9.64
CA VAL A 291 0.67 -4.10 9.23
C VAL A 291 1.27 -3.10 8.21
N MET A 292 0.41 -2.37 7.53
CA MET A 292 0.77 -1.09 6.92
C MET A 292 1.13 -0.12 8.04
N ASN A 293 2.36 0.42 8.02
CA ASN A 293 2.96 1.04 9.19
C ASN A 293 2.63 2.53 9.32
N TYR A 294 1.36 2.83 9.55
CA TYR A 294 0.88 4.20 9.66
C TYR A 294 1.41 4.88 10.93
N ASP A 295 1.16 4.26 12.09
CA ASP A 295 1.43 4.89 13.38
C ASP A 295 2.91 4.80 13.80
N ALA A 296 3.60 3.69 13.46
CA ALA A 296 5.02 3.53 13.83
C ALA A 296 5.99 3.94 12.71
N PHE A 297 5.53 4.64 11.65
CA PHE A 297 6.40 5.19 10.61
C PHE A 297 5.81 6.41 9.90
N MET A 298 4.69 6.25 9.15
CA MET A 298 4.21 7.30 8.22
C MET A 298 3.86 8.59 8.96
N GLU A 299 3.07 8.50 10.01
CA GLU A 299 2.55 9.64 10.75
C GLU A 299 3.65 10.41 11.50
N PRO A 300 4.48 9.77 12.37
CA PRO A 300 5.55 10.48 13.07
C PRO A 300 6.59 11.09 12.14
N LEU A 301 6.90 10.40 11.03
CA LEU A 301 7.81 10.92 10.01
C LEU A 301 7.23 12.15 9.33
N SER A 302 5.94 12.12 8.97
CA SER A 302 5.26 13.24 8.34
C SER A 302 5.27 14.48 9.25
N TRP A 303 4.91 14.33 10.52
CA TRP A 303 4.97 15.40 11.51
C TRP A 303 6.38 15.97 11.66
N PHE A 304 7.38 15.12 11.84
CA PHE A 304 8.76 15.56 12.04
C PHE A 304 9.31 16.33 10.82
N LEU A 305 9.10 15.82 9.60
CA LEU A 305 9.69 16.41 8.40
C LEU A 305 8.88 17.58 7.85
N THR A 306 7.57 17.62 8.09
CA THR A 306 6.69 18.59 7.43
C THR A 306 5.79 19.40 8.37
N GLY A 307 5.53 18.92 9.58
CA GLY A 307 4.50 19.47 10.46
C GLY A 307 3.08 19.17 9.98
N MET A 308 2.91 18.24 9.02
CA MET A 308 1.63 17.87 8.43
C MET A 308 1.21 16.45 8.83
N GLU A 309 -0.08 16.27 9.06
CA GLU A 309 -0.74 14.99 9.19
C GLU A 309 -0.73 14.25 7.83
N LYS A 310 -0.83 12.92 7.84
CA LYS A 310 -0.71 12.05 6.64
C LYS A 310 -1.74 12.29 5.52
N HIS A 311 -2.91 12.86 5.83
CA HIS A 311 -3.91 13.24 4.81
C HIS A 311 -3.77 14.68 4.32
N SER A 312 -2.93 15.52 4.94
CA SER A 312 -2.87 16.97 4.77
C SER A 312 -4.13 17.71 5.27
N ASP A 313 -4.83 17.13 6.23
CA ASP A 313 -6.02 17.74 6.83
C ASP A 313 -5.67 18.67 8.00
N GLU A 314 -4.56 18.39 8.68
CA GLU A 314 -4.11 19.12 9.86
C GLU A 314 -2.63 19.49 9.76
N GLU A 315 -2.28 20.62 10.35
CA GLU A 315 -0.91 21.06 10.58
C GLU A 315 -0.63 21.21 12.06
N ASN A 316 0.59 20.85 12.48
CA ASN A 316 1.09 21.13 13.83
C ASN A 316 2.55 21.56 13.75
N PRO A 317 2.79 22.89 13.67
CA PRO A 317 4.14 23.43 13.58
C PRO A 317 5.04 23.08 14.77
N ALA A 318 4.47 22.75 15.94
CA ALA A 318 5.25 22.36 17.11
C ALA A 318 5.90 20.98 16.98
N LEU A 319 5.39 20.11 16.11
CA LEU A 319 5.98 18.80 15.83
C LEU A 319 7.00 18.85 14.70
N PHE A 320 7.01 19.91 13.90
CA PHE A 320 8.01 20.09 12.85
C PHE A 320 9.40 20.25 13.45
N GLY A 321 10.32 19.36 13.10
CA GLY A 321 11.70 19.37 13.59
C GLY A 321 11.86 18.89 15.05
N ASP A 322 10.79 18.55 15.77
CA ASP A 322 10.93 18.03 17.14
C ASP A 322 11.43 16.57 17.12
N GLY A 323 12.75 16.42 17.20
CA GLY A 323 13.39 15.11 17.20
C GLY A 323 13.09 14.28 18.45
N CYS A 324 12.79 14.92 19.58
CA CYS A 324 12.42 14.21 20.80
C CYS A 324 11.01 13.61 20.69
N ALA A 325 10.03 14.41 20.26
CA ALA A 325 8.67 13.94 20.02
C ALA A 325 8.64 12.83 18.97
N PHE A 326 9.44 12.95 17.89
CA PHE A 326 9.58 11.90 16.88
C PHE A 326 10.00 10.56 17.50
N PHE A 327 11.09 10.53 18.28
CA PHE A 327 11.55 9.28 18.88
C PHE A 327 10.61 8.75 19.97
N GLU A 328 9.89 9.61 20.68
CA GLU A 328 8.88 9.18 21.66
C GLU A 328 7.70 8.48 20.96
N ALA A 329 7.15 9.07 19.89
CA ALA A 329 6.08 8.49 19.10
C ALA A 329 6.52 7.16 18.48
N MET A 330 7.69 7.13 17.80
CA MET A 330 8.20 5.90 17.20
C MET A 330 8.42 4.79 18.22
N ARG A 331 8.96 5.09 19.38
CA ARG A 331 9.19 4.10 20.45
C ARG A 331 7.87 3.57 20.99
N TYR A 332 6.89 4.44 21.21
CA TYR A 332 5.57 4.07 21.69
C TYR A 332 4.90 3.08 20.74
N HIS A 333 4.71 3.47 19.48
CA HIS A 333 4.00 2.65 18.50
C HIS A 333 4.76 1.38 18.11
N MET A 334 6.10 1.44 18.00
CA MET A 334 6.89 0.22 17.76
C MET A 334 6.84 -0.77 18.93
N SER A 335 6.62 -0.30 20.16
CA SER A 335 6.51 -1.19 21.33
C SER A 335 5.26 -2.04 21.35
N GLU A 336 4.25 -1.68 20.56
CA GLU A 336 3.00 -2.41 20.41
C GLU A 336 3.09 -3.56 19.39
N MET A 337 4.23 -3.71 18.75
CA MET A 337 4.47 -4.76 17.76
C MET A 337 5.65 -5.66 18.16
N PRO A 338 5.56 -6.98 17.93
CA PRO A 338 6.71 -7.86 18.01
C PRO A 338 7.83 -7.41 17.05
N THR A 339 9.07 -7.60 17.43
CA THR A 339 10.24 -7.18 16.61
C THR A 339 10.17 -7.75 15.18
N ALA A 340 9.73 -9.00 15.01
CA ALA A 340 9.58 -9.61 13.69
C ALA A 340 8.56 -8.86 12.83
N SER A 341 7.42 -8.47 13.41
CA SER A 341 6.39 -7.68 12.73
C SER A 341 6.89 -6.27 12.36
N VAL A 342 7.61 -5.60 13.27
CA VAL A 342 8.25 -4.30 12.99
C VAL A 342 9.21 -4.40 11.80
N GLN A 343 9.99 -5.48 11.71
CA GLN A 343 11.00 -5.64 10.64
C GLN A 343 10.41 -5.86 9.25
N CYS A 344 9.16 -6.26 9.15
CA CYS A 344 8.44 -6.44 7.88
C CYS A 344 7.24 -5.51 7.71
N ALA A 345 6.98 -4.59 8.65
CA ALA A 345 5.93 -3.59 8.53
C ALA A 345 6.15 -2.67 7.32
N MET A 346 5.08 -2.36 6.58
CA MET A 346 5.17 -1.56 5.35
C MET A 346 5.42 -0.10 5.68
N ASN A 347 6.65 0.35 5.51
CA ASN A 347 7.04 1.73 5.70
C ASN A 347 6.75 2.54 4.44
N GLU A 348 5.60 3.16 4.38
CA GLU A 348 5.12 3.99 3.27
C GLU A 348 5.35 5.46 3.54
N LEU A 349 5.71 6.21 2.51
CA LEU A 349 5.64 7.68 2.51
C LEU A 349 4.27 8.14 2.01
N SER A 350 3.71 7.43 1.04
CA SER A 350 2.42 7.68 0.40
C SER A 350 1.72 6.35 0.13
N ASN A 351 0.39 6.39 -0.02
CA ASN A 351 -0.41 5.30 -0.56
C ASN A 351 -1.65 5.83 -1.29
N HIS A 352 -2.57 4.92 -1.65
CA HIS A 352 -3.75 5.24 -2.43
C HIS A 352 -4.83 6.04 -1.67
N ASP A 353 -4.78 6.11 -0.33
CA ASP A 353 -5.74 6.83 0.52
C ASP A 353 -5.18 8.16 1.04
N HIS A 354 -3.89 8.20 1.36
CA HIS A 354 -3.24 9.36 1.95
C HIS A 354 -2.72 10.33 0.88
N SER A 355 -2.48 11.57 1.27
CA SER A 355 -1.82 12.53 0.39
C SER A 355 -0.39 12.05 0.06
N ARG A 356 0.07 12.37 -1.15
CA ARG A 356 1.46 12.10 -1.55
C ARG A 356 2.43 12.82 -0.62
N PHE A 357 3.49 12.16 -0.17
CA PHE A 357 4.47 12.79 0.71
C PHE A 357 5.15 13.99 0.03
N MET A 358 5.36 13.94 -1.29
CA MET A 358 5.83 15.08 -2.05
C MET A 358 4.92 16.30 -1.85
N THR A 359 3.60 16.15 -1.89
CA THR A 359 2.64 17.21 -1.61
C THR A 359 2.74 17.71 -0.18
N ARG A 360 2.85 16.81 0.82
CA ARG A 360 2.99 17.22 2.23
C ARG A 360 4.22 18.09 2.50
N THR A 361 5.27 17.99 1.67
CA THR A 361 6.45 18.85 1.78
C THR A 361 6.15 20.34 1.55
N ASN A 362 5.02 20.69 0.94
CA ASN A 362 4.58 22.09 0.77
C ASN A 362 3.99 22.71 2.05
N ARG A 363 3.74 21.88 3.08
CA ARG A 363 3.22 22.29 4.40
C ARG A 363 1.90 23.05 4.33
N ARG A 364 0.98 22.60 3.46
CA ARG A 364 -0.35 23.20 3.30
C ARG A 364 -1.43 22.19 3.61
N VAL A 365 -2.39 22.64 4.39
CA VAL A 365 -3.66 21.92 4.56
C VAL A 365 -4.48 22.05 3.28
N GLY A 366 -5.02 20.92 2.79
CA GLY A 366 -5.86 20.93 1.60
C GLY A 366 -6.30 19.56 1.13
N ARG A 367 -7.35 19.59 0.33
CA ARG A 367 -7.87 18.45 -0.43
C ARG A 367 -8.20 18.88 -1.85
N LEU A 368 -8.40 17.94 -2.76
CA LEU A 368 -8.78 18.25 -4.14
C LEU A 368 -9.97 19.21 -4.23
N ALA A 369 -11.01 18.99 -3.42
CA ALA A 369 -12.23 19.81 -3.42
C ALA A 369 -12.02 21.21 -2.86
N SER A 370 -11.11 21.40 -1.90
CA SER A 370 -10.90 22.70 -1.22
C SER A 370 -9.80 23.54 -1.84
N ALA A 371 -8.71 22.89 -2.31
CA ALA A 371 -7.50 23.58 -2.78
C ALA A 371 -7.27 23.43 -4.30
N GLY A 372 -7.88 22.43 -4.92
CA GLY A 372 -7.67 22.08 -6.33
C GLY A 372 -6.39 21.30 -6.58
N ALA A 373 -6.33 20.54 -7.67
CA ALA A 373 -5.21 19.65 -8.01
C ALA A 373 -3.87 20.36 -8.15
N LYS A 374 -3.86 21.59 -8.67
CA LYS A 374 -2.62 22.35 -8.92
C LYS A 374 -1.91 22.73 -7.61
N ALA A 375 -2.65 23.04 -6.56
CA ALA A 375 -2.07 23.43 -5.27
C ALA A 375 -1.26 22.31 -4.61
N ALA A 376 -1.50 21.04 -4.97
CA ALA A 376 -0.73 19.90 -4.52
C ALA A 376 0.74 19.92 -5.01
N GLU A 377 1.03 20.65 -6.07
CA GLU A 377 2.35 20.74 -6.71
C GLU A 377 3.10 22.05 -6.37
N GLU A 378 2.40 23.02 -5.76
CA GLU A 378 2.97 24.32 -5.47
C GLU A 378 3.72 24.34 -4.14
N GLY A 379 4.98 24.81 -4.16
CA GLY A 379 5.80 24.96 -2.95
C GLY A 379 6.34 23.64 -2.38
N ILE A 380 6.40 22.59 -3.18
CA ILE A 380 7.00 21.31 -2.79
C ILE A 380 8.51 21.44 -2.57
N SER A 381 9.07 20.62 -1.69
CA SER A 381 10.51 20.55 -1.41
C SER A 381 11.07 19.17 -1.73
N TYR A 382 11.91 19.10 -2.73
CA TYR A 382 12.65 17.88 -3.06
C TYR A 382 13.68 17.49 -1.98
N GLY A 383 14.21 18.46 -1.24
CA GLY A 383 15.11 18.21 -0.11
C GLY A 383 14.41 17.44 1.01
N ILE A 384 13.23 17.91 1.45
CA ILE A 384 12.41 17.22 2.45
C ILE A 384 11.99 15.84 1.94
N PHE A 385 11.61 15.74 0.66
CA PHE A 385 11.25 14.44 0.08
C PHE A 385 12.40 13.44 0.14
N ARG A 386 13.65 13.86 -0.20
CA ARG A 386 14.82 13.01 -0.08
C ARG A 386 15.11 12.61 1.37
N GLN A 387 14.87 13.48 2.36
CA GLN A 387 14.96 13.12 3.78
C GLN A 387 13.98 11.98 4.13
N GLY A 388 12.73 12.07 3.66
CA GLY A 388 11.73 11.01 3.83
C GLY A 388 12.20 9.67 3.25
N VAL A 389 12.72 9.68 2.02
CA VAL A 389 13.26 8.47 1.36
C VAL A 389 14.48 7.91 2.10
N VAL A 390 15.39 8.76 2.60
CA VAL A 390 16.53 8.32 3.44
C VAL A 390 16.02 7.60 4.68
N MET A 391 15.06 8.19 5.39
CA MET A 391 14.48 7.56 6.58
C MET A 391 13.75 6.25 6.24
N GLN A 392 12.95 6.23 5.18
CA GLN A 392 12.25 5.03 4.70
C GLN A 392 13.22 3.86 4.43
N MET A 393 14.35 4.13 3.80
CA MET A 393 15.33 3.10 3.42
C MET A 393 16.23 2.64 4.57
N THR A 394 16.32 3.40 5.67
CA THR A 394 17.24 3.12 6.77
C THR A 394 16.54 2.77 8.09
N TRP A 395 15.23 3.08 8.24
CA TRP A 395 14.42 2.71 9.40
C TRP A 395 14.08 1.21 9.43
N PRO A 396 13.77 0.59 10.61
CA PRO A 396 13.23 -0.77 10.67
C PRO A 396 11.90 -0.90 9.93
N GLY A 397 11.75 -1.94 9.13
CA GLY A 397 10.53 -2.20 8.35
C GLY A 397 10.86 -2.49 6.89
N ALA A 398 9.84 -2.73 6.08
CA ALA A 398 9.91 -2.92 4.64
C ALA A 398 9.63 -1.58 3.92
N PRO A 399 10.63 -0.91 3.35
CA PRO A 399 10.39 0.30 2.56
C PRO A 399 9.43 -0.01 1.42
N THR A 400 8.33 0.71 1.37
CA THR A 400 7.26 0.51 0.38
C THR A 400 7.08 1.78 -0.42
N ILE A 401 7.44 1.72 -1.70
CA ILE A 401 7.32 2.85 -2.63
C ILE A 401 5.93 2.78 -3.26
N TYR A 402 5.10 3.78 -3.02
CA TYR A 402 3.86 3.95 -3.78
C TYR A 402 4.21 4.41 -5.19
N TYR A 403 3.63 3.78 -6.23
CA TYR A 403 3.98 4.09 -7.62
C TYR A 403 3.97 5.60 -7.88
N GLY A 404 5.00 6.09 -8.55
CA GLY A 404 5.13 7.50 -8.90
C GLY A 404 5.82 8.36 -7.84
N ASP A 405 5.97 7.92 -6.58
CA ASP A 405 6.79 8.65 -5.59
C ASP A 405 8.23 8.77 -6.09
N GLU A 406 8.77 7.69 -6.68
CA GLU A 406 10.09 7.70 -7.28
C GLU A 406 10.22 8.63 -8.49
N ALA A 407 9.10 8.97 -9.11
CA ALA A 407 9.04 9.87 -10.28
C ALA A 407 8.62 11.31 -9.92
N GLY A 408 8.34 11.57 -8.64
CA GLY A 408 7.97 12.90 -8.14
C GLY A 408 6.50 13.26 -8.28
N VAL A 409 5.60 12.27 -8.33
CA VAL A 409 4.15 12.50 -8.42
C VAL A 409 3.62 13.15 -7.15
N CYS A 410 2.85 14.22 -7.32
CA CYS A 410 2.10 14.91 -6.27
C CYS A 410 0.63 14.49 -6.27
N GLY A 411 -0.08 14.79 -5.18
CA GLY A 411 -1.53 14.59 -5.07
C GLY A 411 -2.01 14.74 -3.63
N TRP A 412 -3.19 15.29 -3.46
CA TRP A 412 -3.93 15.26 -2.19
C TRP A 412 -4.36 13.82 -1.90
N THR A 413 -5.16 13.59 -0.88
CA THR A 413 -5.77 12.29 -0.58
C THR A 413 -6.59 11.76 -1.76
N ASP A 414 -7.04 10.50 -1.67
CA ASP A 414 -7.98 9.92 -2.63
C ASP A 414 -9.08 10.92 -3.04
N PRO A 415 -9.35 11.10 -4.36
CA PRO A 415 -8.81 10.38 -5.51
C PRO A 415 -7.49 10.95 -6.07
N ASP A 416 -7.05 12.12 -5.64
CA ASP A 416 -5.93 12.87 -6.24
C ASP A 416 -4.56 12.18 -6.02
N SER A 417 -4.42 11.36 -4.97
CA SER A 417 -3.24 10.51 -4.74
C SER A 417 -3.02 9.47 -5.83
N ARG A 418 -4.07 9.13 -6.61
CA ARG A 418 -4.08 8.10 -7.65
C ARG A 418 -3.84 8.66 -9.05
N ARG A 419 -3.14 9.79 -9.19
CA ARG A 419 -2.77 10.35 -10.49
C ARG A 419 -1.98 9.35 -11.32
N THR A 420 -2.13 9.45 -12.64
CA THR A 420 -1.42 8.58 -13.58
C THR A 420 0.09 8.72 -13.47
N TYR A 421 0.82 7.64 -13.74
CA TYR A 421 2.28 7.67 -13.79
C TYR A 421 2.76 8.56 -14.95
N PRO A 422 3.74 9.46 -14.75
CA PRO A 422 4.14 10.47 -15.74
C PRO A 422 5.09 9.92 -16.82
N TRP A 423 4.66 8.89 -17.58
CA TRP A 423 5.48 8.28 -18.61
C TRP A 423 6.06 9.30 -19.60
N GLY A 424 7.40 9.31 -19.71
CA GLY A 424 8.15 10.25 -20.54
C GLY A 424 8.32 11.66 -19.95
N GLY A 425 7.86 11.87 -18.72
CA GLY A 425 8.01 13.10 -17.94
C GLY A 425 8.48 12.85 -16.51
N GLU A 426 9.07 11.68 -16.26
CA GLU A 426 9.53 11.26 -14.93
C GLU A 426 10.68 12.15 -14.43
N ASN A 427 10.74 12.38 -13.13
CA ASN A 427 11.92 12.96 -12.50
C ASN A 427 13.04 11.90 -12.41
N LEU A 428 13.90 11.87 -13.40
CA LEU A 428 14.97 10.87 -13.51
C LEU A 428 15.99 10.95 -12.36
N GLU A 429 16.19 12.13 -11.79
CA GLU A 429 17.09 12.31 -10.64
C GLU A 429 16.54 11.60 -9.40
N LEU A 430 15.23 11.70 -9.14
CA LEU A 430 14.59 10.98 -8.03
C LEU A 430 14.59 9.48 -8.25
N ILE A 431 14.40 9.01 -9.49
CA ILE A 431 14.48 7.57 -9.81
C ILE A 431 15.89 7.05 -9.50
N GLU A 432 16.94 7.75 -9.91
CA GLU A 432 18.32 7.37 -9.62
C GLU A 432 18.62 7.43 -8.12
N PHE A 433 18.08 8.43 -7.42
CA PHE A 433 18.19 8.53 -5.96
C PHE A 433 17.58 7.31 -5.25
N HIS A 434 16.37 6.88 -5.63
CA HIS A 434 15.74 5.68 -5.09
C HIS A 434 16.57 4.41 -5.38
N ARG A 435 17.09 4.27 -6.60
CA ARG A 435 17.98 3.14 -6.96
C ARG A 435 19.22 3.10 -6.08
N TYR A 436 19.80 4.27 -5.81
CA TYR A 436 21.00 4.37 -4.99
C TYR A 436 20.71 4.03 -3.53
N MET A 437 19.65 4.59 -2.95
CA MET A 437 19.23 4.33 -1.57
C MET A 437 18.83 2.86 -1.35
N SER A 438 18.08 2.26 -2.28
CA SER A 438 17.80 0.83 -2.29
C SER A 438 19.08 0.00 -2.33
N GLY A 439 20.09 0.47 -3.09
CA GLY A 439 21.42 -0.14 -3.15
C GLY A 439 22.15 -0.09 -1.82
N ILE A 440 22.14 1.04 -1.12
CA ILE A 440 22.75 1.18 0.23
C ILE A 440 22.09 0.19 1.19
N ARG A 441 20.75 0.14 1.24
CA ARG A 441 20.01 -0.79 2.09
C ARG A 441 20.39 -2.25 1.82
N LYS A 442 20.50 -2.64 0.54
CA LYS A 442 20.90 -4.02 0.16
C LYS A 442 22.32 -4.37 0.61
N ARG A 443 23.25 -3.42 0.51
CA ARG A 443 24.65 -3.64 0.90
C ARG A 443 24.89 -3.62 2.39
N CYS A 444 24.04 -2.94 3.18
CA CYS A 444 24.16 -2.86 4.64
C CYS A 444 23.08 -3.70 5.32
N PRO A 445 23.39 -4.94 5.74
CA PRO A 445 22.43 -5.82 6.42
C PRO A 445 21.82 -5.20 7.69
N ALA A 446 22.54 -4.30 8.37
CA ALA A 446 22.03 -3.60 9.54
C ALA A 446 20.78 -2.75 9.20
N PHE A 447 20.67 -2.16 8.01
CA PHE A 447 19.48 -1.43 7.61
C PHE A 447 18.29 -2.35 7.33
N ARG A 448 18.54 -3.61 6.99
CA ARG A 448 17.48 -4.62 6.77
C ARG A 448 16.97 -5.20 8.09
N ASN A 449 17.86 -5.83 8.86
CA ASN A 449 17.50 -6.67 10.00
C ASN A 449 18.17 -6.26 11.30
N GLY A 450 18.94 -5.17 11.32
CA GLY A 450 19.67 -4.72 12.51
C GLY A 450 18.77 -4.13 13.58
N SER A 451 19.28 -4.07 14.79
CA SER A 451 18.66 -3.35 15.90
C SER A 451 18.69 -1.84 15.64
N LEU A 452 17.78 -1.12 16.29
CA LEU A 452 17.69 0.35 16.23
C LEU A 452 18.17 0.96 17.54
N LYS A 453 18.88 2.07 17.45
CA LYS A 453 19.26 2.91 18.58
C LYS A 453 19.14 4.40 18.23
N ALA A 454 18.34 5.15 18.98
CA ALA A 454 18.38 6.61 18.93
C ALA A 454 19.73 7.07 19.50
N LEU A 455 20.46 7.89 18.75
CA LEU A 455 21.80 8.36 19.12
C LEU A 455 21.81 9.82 19.57
N ALA A 456 21.05 10.67 18.89
CA ALA A 456 20.87 12.08 19.25
C ALA A 456 19.54 12.61 18.74
N ALA A 457 18.96 13.55 19.45
CA ALA A 457 17.76 14.28 19.03
C ALA A 457 17.79 15.69 19.61
N GLY A 458 17.16 16.61 18.92
CA GLY A 458 16.99 17.99 19.34
C GLY A 458 16.06 18.75 18.40
N ASP A 459 15.99 20.05 18.59
CA ASP A 459 15.26 20.93 17.71
C ASP A 459 15.95 20.96 16.33
N GLY A 460 15.19 20.57 15.32
CA GLY A 460 15.64 20.51 13.92
C GLY A 460 16.47 19.28 13.54
N TYR A 461 16.71 18.30 14.42
CA TYR A 461 17.53 17.15 14.03
C TYR A 461 17.24 15.86 14.78
N ILE A 462 17.56 14.75 14.10
CA ILE A 462 17.66 13.40 14.68
C ILE A 462 18.91 12.67 14.19
N ALA A 463 19.42 11.76 15.02
CA ALA A 463 20.41 10.76 14.61
C ALA A 463 20.06 9.40 15.21
N TYR A 464 20.11 8.37 14.37
CA TYR A 464 19.91 6.99 14.82
C TYR A 464 20.89 6.03 14.18
N GLY A 465 21.13 4.93 14.86
CA GLY A 465 22.00 3.86 14.40
C GLY A 465 21.22 2.56 14.21
N ARG A 466 21.61 1.81 13.17
CA ARG A 466 21.23 0.43 12.94
C ARG A 466 22.46 -0.44 13.07
N PHE A 467 22.37 -1.58 13.75
CA PHE A 467 23.54 -2.43 13.99
C PHE A 467 23.15 -3.89 14.13
N GLN A 468 24.08 -4.77 13.77
CA GLN A 468 23.99 -6.21 14.01
C GLN A 468 25.36 -6.80 14.35
N GLY A 469 25.34 -7.85 15.17
CA GLY A 469 26.57 -8.57 15.56
C GLY A 469 27.02 -9.60 14.51
N ALA A 470 28.26 -10.09 14.68
CA ALA A 470 28.92 -11.03 13.77
C ALA A 470 28.20 -12.39 13.59
N GLN A 471 27.33 -12.76 14.54
CA GLN A 471 26.59 -14.04 14.48
C GLN A 471 25.37 -14.00 13.56
N ARG A 472 24.99 -12.83 13.04
CA ARG A 472 23.89 -12.70 12.08
C ARG A 472 24.40 -12.83 10.63
N ALA A 473 23.51 -13.26 9.74
CA ALA A 473 23.82 -13.33 8.32
C ALA A 473 24.28 -11.95 7.80
N GLY A 474 25.42 -11.90 7.11
CA GLY A 474 26.05 -10.67 6.63
C GLY A 474 27.14 -10.10 7.55
N GLY A 475 27.43 -10.77 8.69
CA GLY A 475 28.49 -10.34 9.60
C GLY A 475 28.16 -9.12 10.46
N ALA A 476 29.11 -8.66 11.27
CA ALA A 476 28.95 -7.44 12.04
C ALA A 476 28.95 -6.21 11.12
N CYS A 477 27.95 -5.37 11.24
CA CYS A 477 27.89 -4.10 10.50
C CYS A 477 26.99 -3.08 11.22
N CYS A 478 27.22 -1.83 10.92
CA CYS A 478 26.35 -0.76 11.41
C CYS A 478 26.05 0.26 10.30
N GLY A 479 24.98 0.99 10.51
CA GLY A 479 24.63 2.17 9.73
C GLY A 479 24.23 3.30 10.65
N VAL A 480 24.54 4.53 10.29
CA VAL A 480 24.13 5.74 11.00
C VAL A 480 23.42 6.65 10.04
N THR A 481 22.25 7.13 10.43
CA THR A 481 21.49 8.12 9.69
C THR A 481 21.34 9.37 10.55
N VAL A 482 21.61 10.52 9.97
CA VAL A 482 21.44 11.83 10.60
C VAL A 482 20.58 12.70 9.67
N VAL A 483 19.59 13.37 10.23
CA VAL A 483 18.67 14.25 9.49
C VAL A 483 18.68 15.62 10.14
N ASN A 484 18.81 16.66 9.33
CA ASN A 484 18.73 18.07 9.71
C ASN A 484 17.55 18.72 8.96
N THR A 485 16.50 19.08 9.67
CA THR A 485 15.32 19.78 9.08
C THR A 485 15.46 21.30 9.13
N GLY A 486 16.52 21.82 9.78
CA GLY A 486 16.77 23.26 9.90
C GLY A 486 17.37 23.90 8.65
N ASP A 487 17.35 25.21 8.62
CA ASP A 487 17.82 26.03 7.49
C ASP A 487 19.33 26.36 7.54
N ASP A 488 20.03 25.91 8.60
CA ASP A 488 21.46 26.14 8.79
C ASP A 488 22.27 24.84 8.77
N TRP A 489 23.55 24.95 8.46
CA TRP A 489 24.51 23.86 8.63
C TRP A 489 24.64 23.46 10.11
N LEU A 490 24.48 22.17 10.37
CA LEU A 490 24.56 21.61 11.72
C LEU A 490 25.83 20.73 11.84
N THR A 491 26.61 20.94 12.90
CA THR A 491 27.73 20.05 13.26
C THR A 491 27.39 19.29 14.52
N LEU A 492 27.41 17.96 14.45
CA LEU A 492 27.05 17.07 15.54
C LEU A 492 28.17 16.08 15.86
N LYS A 493 28.34 15.79 17.17
CA LYS A 493 29.09 14.64 17.65
C LYS A 493 28.12 13.51 17.96
N ILE A 494 28.20 12.44 17.20
CA ILE A 494 27.32 11.29 17.30
C ILE A 494 27.96 10.18 18.11
N PRO A 495 27.33 9.70 19.23
CA PRO A 495 27.88 8.69 20.13
C PRO A 495 27.76 7.27 19.53
N VAL A 496 28.59 6.93 18.55
CA VAL A 496 28.57 5.65 17.83
C VAL A 496 29.03 4.46 18.64
N TRP A 497 29.67 4.69 19.80
CA TRP A 497 29.96 3.64 20.78
C TRP A 497 28.69 2.90 21.24
N GLN A 498 27.54 3.57 21.24
CA GLN A 498 26.24 2.98 21.61
C GLN A 498 25.74 1.89 20.64
N ILE A 499 26.30 1.84 19.45
CA ILE A 499 26.04 0.80 18.45
C ILE A 499 27.24 -0.12 18.25
N GLY A 500 28.23 -0.06 19.16
CA GLY A 500 29.39 -0.95 19.20
C GLY A 500 30.58 -0.49 18.37
N ALA A 501 30.56 0.70 17.77
CA ALA A 501 31.69 1.21 16.99
C ALA A 501 32.90 1.50 17.92
N ARG A 502 34.08 1.00 17.52
CA ARG A 502 35.31 1.08 18.32
C ARG A 502 36.15 2.30 17.97
N ASP A 503 36.93 2.79 18.88
CA ASP A 503 37.91 3.86 18.61
C ASP A 503 38.90 3.44 17.52
N GLY A 504 39.22 4.35 16.63
CA GLY A 504 40.02 4.12 15.43
C GLY A 504 39.29 3.43 14.28
N ALA A 505 38.04 2.99 14.49
CA ALA A 505 37.23 2.49 13.39
C ALA A 505 36.81 3.61 12.44
N VAL A 506 36.49 3.24 11.20
CA VAL A 506 36.07 4.18 10.17
C VAL A 506 34.64 3.88 9.73
N LEU A 507 33.77 4.88 9.84
CA LEU A 507 32.46 4.89 9.22
C LEU A 507 32.53 5.66 7.90
N ARG A 508 31.99 5.06 6.85
CA ARG A 508 32.05 5.63 5.50
C ARG A 508 30.71 6.25 5.11
N ARG A 509 30.73 7.52 4.72
CA ARG A 509 29.54 8.18 4.19
C ARG A 509 29.18 7.58 2.84
N GLU A 510 27.95 7.05 2.75
CA GLU A 510 27.37 6.49 1.53
C GLU A 510 26.51 7.53 0.80
N MET A 511 25.88 8.45 1.54
CA MET A 511 24.94 9.44 1.02
C MET A 511 24.99 10.71 1.86
N MET A 512 24.87 11.85 1.20
CA MET A 512 24.51 13.13 1.79
C MET A 512 23.48 13.80 0.91
N THR A 513 22.34 14.20 1.45
CA THR A 513 21.30 14.97 0.75
C THR A 513 21.34 16.42 1.19
N TYR A 514 20.84 17.30 0.34
CA TYR A 514 20.64 18.73 0.59
C TYR A 514 19.44 19.21 -0.24
N GLU A 515 19.05 20.47 -0.08
CA GLU A 515 17.82 21.00 -0.67
C GLU A 515 17.71 20.74 -2.18
N ASP A 516 18.78 20.98 -2.92
CA ASP A 516 18.80 20.93 -4.40
C ASP A 516 19.33 19.61 -4.97
N GLY A 517 19.68 18.62 -4.15
CA GLY A 517 20.24 17.37 -4.67
C GLY A 517 20.84 16.44 -3.63
N TYR A 518 21.77 15.61 -4.09
CA TYR A 518 22.50 14.68 -3.24
C TYR A 518 23.92 14.44 -3.71
N ASN A 519 24.76 13.89 -2.82
CA ASN A 519 26.14 13.51 -3.09
C ASN A 519 26.41 12.10 -2.55
N ALA A 520 26.75 11.19 -3.45
CA ALA A 520 27.13 9.80 -3.15
C ALA A 520 28.64 9.60 -3.02
N GLY A 521 29.44 10.68 -3.00
CA GLY A 521 30.88 10.63 -2.77
C GLY A 521 31.21 10.10 -1.39
N GLN A 522 32.07 9.10 -1.33
CA GLN A 522 32.50 8.49 -0.08
C GLN A 522 33.44 9.40 0.71
N VAL A 523 33.15 9.60 1.98
CA VAL A 523 33.98 10.32 2.94
C VAL A 523 34.13 9.47 4.19
N GLU A 524 35.35 9.35 4.70
CA GLU A 524 35.64 8.57 5.89
C GLU A 524 35.53 9.44 7.16
N HIS A 525 34.89 8.87 8.18
CA HIS A 525 34.75 9.45 9.52
C HIS A 525 35.37 8.49 10.52
N GLU A 526 36.50 8.89 11.09
CA GLU A 526 37.19 8.13 12.13
C GLU A 526 36.46 8.27 13.48
N VAL A 527 36.26 7.16 14.17
CA VAL A 527 35.70 7.14 15.54
C VAL A 527 36.80 7.56 16.53
N LYS A 528 36.52 8.62 17.30
CA LYS A 528 37.43 9.15 18.36
C LYS A 528 36.65 9.29 19.66
N ASP A 529 37.19 8.69 20.73
CA ASP A 529 36.55 8.68 22.04
C ASP A 529 35.10 8.17 22.02
N GLY A 530 34.80 7.22 21.11
CA GLY A 530 33.46 6.67 20.90
C GLY A 530 32.53 7.51 20.04
N TYR A 531 32.97 8.62 19.46
CA TYR A 531 32.17 9.55 18.66
C TYR A 531 32.68 9.70 17.24
N ILE A 532 31.77 10.07 16.35
CA ILE A 532 32.12 10.68 15.06
C ILE A 532 31.61 12.11 15.04
N GLU A 533 32.30 12.98 14.32
CA GLU A 533 31.83 14.33 14.03
C GLU A 533 31.31 14.37 12.59
N VAL A 534 30.11 14.87 12.41
CA VAL A 534 29.46 15.03 11.10
C VAL A 534 28.96 16.45 10.92
N LYS A 535 29.06 16.97 9.69
CA LYS A 535 28.52 18.27 9.30
C LYS A 535 27.42 18.03 8.27
N ILE A 536 26.18 18.42 8.61
CA ILE A 536 24.98 18.16 7.83
C ILE A 536 24.47 19.47 7.22
N PRO A 537 24.16 19.52 5.91
CA PRO A 537 23.63 20.73 5.28
C PRO A 537 22.19 21.03 5.75
N PRO A 538 21.71 22.27 5.50
CA PRO A 538 20.31 22.61 5.65
C PRO A 538 19.41 21.64 4.86
N VAL A 539 18.23 21.33 5.41
CA VAL A 539 17.25 20.42 4.80
C VAL A 539 17.93 19.15 4.24
N GLY A 540 18.88 18.60 5.01
CA GLY A 540 19.76 17.54 4.53
C GLY A 540 19.81 16.31 5.43
N SER A 541 20.39 15.24 4.92
CA SER A 541 20.67 14.03 5.67
C SER A 541 22.01 13.41 5.29
N ILE A 542 22.54 12.61 6.21
CA ILE A 542 23.75 11.82 5.98
C ILE A 542 23.48 10.37 6.34
N VAL A 543 23.93 9.46 5.48
CA VAL A 543 23.94 8.01 5.74
C VAL A 543 25.39 7.52 5.75
N LEU A 544 25.76 6.86 6.84
CA LEU A 544 27.09 6.25 7.00
C LEU A 544 26.93 4.75 7.22
N THR A 545 27.93 3.98 6.80
CA THR A 545 28.01 2.54 7.05
C THR A 545 29.38 2.15 7.59
N GLY A 546 29.42 1.12 8.45
CA GLY A 546 30.61 0.47 8.93
C GLY A 546 30.45 -1.05 8.87
N ASN A 547 31.56 -1.75 8.56
CA ASN A 547 31.62 -3.21 8.47
C ASN A 547 32.28 -3.83 9.72
N ASP A 548 32.62 -5.12 9.67
CA ASP A 548 33.23 -5.89 10.77
C ASP A 548 34.44 -5.21 11.44
N THR A 549 35.19 -4.40 10.71
CA THR A 549 36.34 -3.66 11.26
C THR A 549 35.93 -2.44 12.10
N ALA A 550 34.67 -2.00 11.95
CA ALA A 550 34.13 -0.86 12.69
C ALA A 550 33.46 -1.25 14.00
N LEU A 551 33.09 -2.53 14.20
CA LEU A 551 32.39 -3.04 15.40
C LEU A 551 33.30 -3.98 16.29
#